data_29c574238d36a5aa18426e1dcdc1ebba
#
_entry.id   29c574238d36a5aa18426e1dcdc1ebba
#
_cell.length_a   1.000
_cell.length_b   1.000
_cell.length_c   1.000
_cell.angle_alpha   90.00
_cell.angle_beta   90.00
_cell.angle_gamma   90.00
#
_symmetry.space_group_name_H-M   'P 1'
#
loop_
_entity.id
_entity.type
_entity.pdbx_description
1 polymer ?
#
loop_
_entity_poly.entity_id
_entity_poly.type
_entity_poly.pdbx_seq_one_letter_code
_entity_poly.pdbx_strand_id
1 'polypeptide(L)'
;NVSMRGSANILVLIDNRPSAIAASSIADALRQIPADEIKAVEVITSPSARFDAEGTSGVINIVTKKNNLQGMTLNVNSAAGWRGSNLGLQGSARKGKMGFSLGGFGRSGYNILGSFENKQVTNLANGSVSTSQQSADTERSEIFGRYNFGVDYEIDDKNFITGAVNFGIRNSENWQYNFLTQNSLNNVLRAQQNRESNTLDNSNSVDVSLNYTKTFEKKGKELSFLTLYSNNLRDNS
;
A
#
# COMPACT_ATOMS: atom_id res chain seq x y z
N ASN A 1 1.18 -16.24 6.97
CA ASN A 1 0.18 -15.59 6.10
C ASN A 1 -1.08 -16.45 6.08
N VAL A 2 -2.24 -15.83 6.27
CA VAL A 2 -3.54 -16.51 6.14
C VAL A 2 -3.95 -16.40 4.67
N SER A 3 -4.26 -17.53 4.05
CA SER A 3 -4.73 -17.58 2.65
C SER A 3 -5.88 -18.56 2.52
N MET A 4 -6.77 -18.31 1.57
CA MET A 4 -7.89 -19.20 1.25
C MET A 4 -7.92 -19.43 -0.26
N ARG A 5 -7.95 -20.72 -0.68
CA ARG A 5 -7.89 -21.11 -2.09
C ARG A 5 -6.73 -20.47 -2.88
N GLY A 6 -5.57 -20.30 -2.21
CA GLY A 6 -4.39 -19.70 -2.82
C GLY A 6 -4.40 -18.16 -2.92
N SER A 7 -5.45 -17.49 -2.47
CA SER A 7 -5.55 -16.03 -2.42
C SER A 7 -5.35 -15.52 -1.00
N ALA A 8 -4.61 -14.42 -0.87
CA ALA A 8 -4.46 -13.66 0.38
C ALA A 8 -5.55 -12.58 0.54
N ASN A 9 -6.41 -12.39 -0.48
CA ASN A 9 -7.50 -11.41 -0.41
C ASN A 9 -8.72 -12.00 0.31
N ILE A 10 -8.68 -11.96 1.63
CA ILE A 10 -9.71 -12.53 2.53
C ILE A 10 -10.27 -11.40 3.38
N LEU A 11 -11.58 -11.33 3.48
CA LEU A 11 -12.24 -10.44 4.44
C LEU A 11 -12.31 -11.12 5.81
N VAL A 12 -11.87 -10.43 6.85
CA VAL A 12 -12.00 -10.93 8.22
C VAL A 12 -13.02 -10.09 8.98
N LEU A 13 -13.97 -10.78 9.57
CA LEU A 13 -15.01 -10.23 10.44
C LEU A 13 -14.76 -10.66 11.88
N ILE A 14 -15.14 -9.81 12.81
CA ILE A 14 -15.23 -10.15 14.23
C ILE A 14 -16.69 -9.98 14.64
N ASP A 15 -17.31 -11.06 15.13
CA ASP A 15 -18.72 -11.10 15.50
C ASP A 15 -19.66 -10.59 14.38
N ASN A 16 -19.42 -11.04 13.13
CA ASN A 16 -20.11 -10.65 11.90
C ASN A 16 -19.93 -9.17 11.49
N ARG A 17 -18.93 -8.47 12.02
CA ARG A 17 -18.69 -7.05 11.76
C ARG A 17 -17.34 -6.84 11.11
N PRO A 18 -17.24 -5.99 10.08
CA PRO A 18 -15.95 -5.53 9.59
C PRO A 18 -15.23 -4.79 10.71
N SER A 19 -13.96 -5.08 10.91
CA SER A 19 -13.13 -4.39 11.90
C SER A 19 -11.94 -3.73 11.22
N ALA A 20 -11.67 -2.47 11.57
CA ALA A 20 -10.48 -1.76 11.08
C ALA A 20 -9.20 -2.49 11.47
N ILE A 21 -9.18 -3.18 12.62
CA ILE A 21 -8.06 -4.01 13.08
C ILE A 21 -7.84 -5.18 12.12
N ALA A 22 -8.92 -5.88 11.73
CA ALA A 22 -8.86 -7.01 10.81
C ALA A 22 -8.52 -6.55 9.38
N ALA A 23 -8.95 -5.35 8.97
CA ALA A 23 -8.64 -4.78 7.67
C ALA A 23 -7.16 -4.40 7.53
N SER A 24 -6.49 -3.97 8.61
CA SER A 24 -5.08 -3.59 8.59
C SER A 24 -4.14 -4.80 8.56
N SER A 25 -4.45 -5.85 9.29
CA SER A 25 -3.68 -7.11 9.34
C SER A 25 -4.48 -8.25 9.93
N ILE A 26 -4.75 -9.26 9.13
CA ILE A 26 -5.42 -10.50 9.57
C ILE A 26 -4.60 -11.20 10.67
N ALA A 27 -3.27 -11.28 10.48
CA ALA A 27 -2.39 -11.97 11.41
C ALA A 27 -2.38 -11.30 12.79
N ASP A 28 -2.45 -9.97 12.84
CA ASP A 28 -2.44 -9.25 14.09
C ASP A 28 -3.82 -9.20 14.75
N ALA A 29 -4.89 -9.16 13.98
CA ALA A 29 -6.23 -9.34 14.51
C ALA A 29 -6.34 -10.70 15.24
N LEU A 30 -5.82 -11.76 14.63
CA LEU A 30 -5.81 -13.10 15.24
C LEU A 30 -4.93 -13.20 16.49
N ARG A 31 -3.79 -12.51 16.53
CA ARG A 31 -2.90 -12.50 17.70
C ARG A 31 -3.47 -11.76 18.91
N GLN A 32 -4.37 -10.80 18.67
CA GLN A 32 -4.98 -10.00 19.70
C GLN A 32 -6.17 -10.67 20.38
N ILE A 33 -6.74 -11.69 19.74
CA ILE A 33 -7.86 -12.45 20.30
C ILE A 33 -7.29 -13.65 21.05
N PRO A 34 -7.34 -13.67 22.39
CA PRO A 34 -6.96 -14.84 23.16
C PRO A 34 -7.76 -16.06 22.70
N ALA A 35 -7.10 -17.20 22.52
CA ALA A 35 -7.74 -18.39 21.98
C ALA A 35 -8.91 -18.88 22.85
N ASP A 36 -8.84 -18.62 24.15
CA ASP A 36 -9.90 -18.94 25.13
C ASP A 36 -11.12 -18.01 25.00
N GLU A 37 -11.00 -16.85 24.36
CA GLU A 37 -12.12 -15.96 24.06
C GLU A 37 -12.82 -16.27 22.73
N ILE A 38 -12.22 -17.09 21.89
CA ILE A 38 -12.84 -17.52 20.62
C ILE A 38 -13.90 -18.58 20.92
N LYS A 39 -15.13 -18.31 20.47
CA LYS A 39 -16.24 -19.27 20.50
C LYS A 39 -16.24 -20.16 19.26
N ALA A 40 -16.04 -19.56 18.09
CA ALA A 40 -16.04 -20.26 16.80
C ALA A 40 -15.29 -19.42 15.75
N VAL A 41 -14.75 -20.10 14.75
CA VAL A 41 -14.24 -19.48 13.51
C VAL A 41 -15.11 -20.02 12.38
N GLU A 42 -15.84 -19.14 11.74
CA GLU A 42 -16.70 -19.47 10.60
C GLU A 42 -15.96 -19.12 9.31
N VAL A 43 -15.86 -20.08 8.40
CA VAL A 43 -15.21 -19.91 7.11
C VAL A 43 -16.27 -19.93 6.01
N ILE A 44 -16.45 -18.80 5.33
CA ILE A 44 -17.42 -18.63 4.26
C ILE A 44 -16.68 -18.63 2.94
N THR A 45 -16.73 -19.75 2.22
CA THR A 45 -16.01 -19.96 0.96
C THR A 45 -16.77 -19.45 -0.27
N SER A 46 -18.05 -19.16 -0.11
CA SER A 46 -18.93 -18.59 -1.14
C SER A 46 -19.64 -17.39 -0.52
N PRO A 47 -18.96 -16.23 -0.44
CA PRO A 47 -19.54 -15.04 0.13
C PRO A 47 -20.77 -14.61 -0.68
N SER A 48 -21.78 -14.04 0.00
CA SER A 48 -22.93 -13.46 -0.66
C SER A 48 -22.53 -12.20 -1.43
N ALA A 49 -23.36 -11.74 -2.36
CA ALA A 49 -23.14 -10.51 -3.16
C ALA A 49 -22.77 -9.27 -2.32
N ARG A 50 -23.10 -9.29 -1.03
CA ARG A 50 -22.68 -8.25 -0.08
C ARG A 50 -21.16 -8.16 0.09
N PHE A 51 -20.47 -9.30 0.08
CA PHE A 51 -19.01 -9.38 0.26
C PHE A 51 -18.27 -9.49 -1.08
N ASP A 52 -18.97 -9.87 -2.15
CA ASP A 52 -18.43 -9.91 -3.52
C ASP A 52 -18.09 -8.53 -4.06
N ALA A 53 -18.76 -7.48 -3.60
CA ALA A 53 -18.49 -6.11 -4.00
C ALA A 53 -17.06 -5.64 -3.62
N GLU A 54 -16.43 -6.30 -2.65
CA GLU A 54 -15.05 -6.04 -2.23
C GLU A 54 -14.02 -6.95 -2.92
N GLY A 55 -14.45 -7.84 -3.83
CA GLY A 55 -13.57 -8.74 -4.60
C GLY A 55 -12.85 -9.77 -3.74
N THR A 56 -13.46 -10.21 -2.62
CA THR A 56 -12.82 -11.13 -1.68
C THR A 56 -12.94 -12.58 -2.12
N SER A 57 -11.85 -13.35 -1.93
CA SER A 57 -11.83 -14.80 -2.22
C SER A 57 -12.53 -15.65 -1.16
N GLY A 58 -12.95 -15.04 -0.07
CA GLY A 58 -13.68 -15.67 1.03
C GLY A 58 -13.74 -14.77 2.26
N VAL A 59 -14.55 -15.19 3.24
CA VAL A 59 -14.74 -14.46 4.50
C VAL A 59 -14.42 -15.37 5.67
N ILE A 60 -13.65 -14.90 6.61
CA ILE A 60 -13.40 -15.54 7.91
C ILE A 60 -14.10 -14.70 8.97
N ASN A 61 -15.08 -15.28 9.66
CA ASN A 61 -15.76 -14.65 10.77
C ASN A 61 -15.31 -15.26 12.09
N ILE A 62 -14.73 -14.48 12.96
CA ILE A 62 -14.29 -14.88 14.30
C ILE A 62 -15.41 -14.52 15.27
N VAL A 63 -16.06 -15.53 15.80
CA VAL A 63 -17.12 -15.36 16.80
C VAL A 63 -16.48 -15.45 18.18
N THR A 64 -16.61 -14.37 18.98
CA THR A 64 -16.07 -14.33 20.32
C THR A 64 -17.07 -14.81 21.39
N LYS A 65 -16.57 -15.23 22.55
CA LYS A 65 -17.42 -15.62 23.69
C LYS A 65 -18.08 -14.43 24.39
N LYS A 66 -17.41 -13.27 24.31
CA LYS A 66 -17.91 -11.98 24.83
C LYS A 66 -17.41 -10.87 23.91
N ASN A 67 -18.22 -9.87 23.68
CA ASN A 67 -17.90 -8.67 22.86
C ASN A 67 -16.88 -7.72 23.54
N ASN A 68 -15.92 -8.23 24.30
CA ASN A 68 -15.03 -7.46 25.17
C ASN A 68 -13.54 -7.64 24.84
N LEU A 69 -13.19 -7.71 23.56
CA LEU A 69 -11.78 -7.63 23.19
C LEU A 69 -11.22 -6.28 23.62
N GLN A 70 -10.31 -6.31 24.57
CA GLN A 70 -9.62 -5.13 25.11
C GLN A 70 -8.13 -5.35 24.99
N GLY A 71 -7.40 -4.31 24.63
CA GLY A 71 -5.94 -4.42 24.53
C GLY A 71 -5.33 -3.43 23.58
N MET A 72 -4.01 -3.43 23.53
CA MET A 72 -3.22 -2.63 22.61
C MET A 72 -2.02 -3.44 22.13
N THR A 73 -1.74 -3.37 20.85
CA THR A 73 -0.50 -3.85 20.25
C THR A 73 0.11 -2.77 19.38
N LEU A 74 1.42 -2.68 19.38
CA LEU A 74 2.17 -1.80 18.50
C LEU A 74 3.46 -2.49 18.10
N ASN A 75 3.68 -2.60 16.80
CA ASN A 75 4.93 -3.07 16.21
C ASN A 75 5.51 -1.96 15.35
N VAL A 76 6.77 -1.62 15.59
CA VAL A 76 7.51 -0.60 14.86
C VAL A 76 8.76 -1.24 14.29
N ASN A 77 8.92 -1.22 12.98
CA ASN A 77 10.10 -1.65 12.27
C ASN A 77 10.74 -0.46 11.59
N SER A 78 11.98 -0.15 11.93
CA SER A 78 12.69 0.96 11.30
C SER A 78 14.13 0.59 11.00
N ALA A 79 14.64 1.09 9.91
CA ALA A 79 16.05 1.04 9.58
C ALA A 79 16.48 2.37 8.95
N ALA A 80 17.71 2.78 9.23
CA ALA A 80 18.34 3.94 8.64
C ALA A 80 19.76 3.61 8.19
N GLY A 81 20.14 4.10 7.03
CA GLY A 81 21.46 3.89 6.45
C GLY A 81 21.85 5.02 5.51
N TRP A 82 23.07 4.98 4.96
CA TRP A 82 23.61 6.00 4.06
C TRP A 82 22.80 6.21 2.76
N ARG A 83 22.13 5.17 2.27
CA ARG A 83 21.45 5.15 0.96
C ARG A 83 19.94 5.02 1.07
N GLY A 84 19.43 4.94 2.28
CA GLY A 84 17.98 4.84 2.47
C GLY A 84 17.60 4.54 3.91
N SER A 85 16.32 4.74 4.17
CA SER A 85 15.66 4.45 5.44
C SER A 85 14.29 3.84 5.18
N ASN A 86 13.77 3.14 6.16
CA ASN A 86 12.40 2.64 6.13
C ASN A 86 11.72 2.75 7.49
N LEU A 87 10.40 2.81 7.46
CA LEU A 87 9.54 2.81 8.64
C LEU A 87 8.31 1.95 8.36
N GLY A 88 8.18 0.87 9.11
CA GLY A 88 6.97 0.06 9.17
C GLY A 88 6.26 0.26 10.49
N LEU A 89 4.96 0.48 10.45
CA LEU A 89 4.09 0.64 11.60
C LEU A 89 2.96 -0.36 11.50
N GLN A 90 2.64 -1.02 12.62
CA GLN A 90 1.49 -1.87 12.72
C GLN A 90 1.01 -1.88 14.17
N GLY A 91 -0.24 -1.48 14.37
CA GLY A 91 -0.78 -1.38 15.71
C GLY A 91 -2.29 -1.39 15.72
N SER A 92 -2.82 -1.74 16.86
CA SER A 92 -4.23 -1.63 17.14
C SER A 92 -4.46 -1.47 18.63
N ALA A 93 -5.53 -0.82 18.95
CA ALA A 93 -5.98 -0.65 20.33
C ALA A 93 -7.50 -0.74 20.39
N ARG A 94 -8.03 -1.41 21.43
CA ARG A 94 -9.46 -1.41 21.68
C ARG A 94 -9.72 -1.17 23.16
N LYS A 95 -10.61 -0.23 23.43
CA LYS A 95 -11.07 0.09 24.77
C LYS A 95 -12.58 0.37 24.76
N GLY A 96 -13.34 -0.48 25.44
CA GLY A 96 -14.81 -0.38 25.43
C GLY A 96 -15.37 -0.52 24.02
N LYS A 97 -16.12 0.49 23.62
CA LYS A 97 -16.81 0.57 22.33
C LYS A 97 -15.96 1.12 21.17
N MET A 98 -14.73 1.54 21.46
CA MET A 98 -13.83 2.13 20.47
C MET A 98 -12.67 1.20 20.13
N GLY A 99 -12.43 1.02 18.85
CA GLY A 99 -11.26 0.36 18.29
C GLY A 99 -10.47 1.32 17.41
N PHE A 100 -9.16 1.19 17.41
CA PHE A 100 -8.23 1.95 16.57
C PHE A 100 -7.28 0.98 15.87
N SER A 101 -6.94 1.28 14.65
CA SER A 101 -5.90 0.57 13.92
C SER A 101 -4.95 1.54 13.24
N LEU A 102 -3.69 1.17 13.18
CA LEU A 102 -2.63 1.89 12.49
C LEU A 102 -1.81 0.87 11.71
N GLY A 103 -1.58 1.12 10.44
CA GLY A 103 -0.75 0.26 9.62
C GLY A 103 0.00 1.05 8.58
N GLY A 104 1.05 0.43 8.02
CA GLY A 104 1.72 1.01 6.88
C GLY A 104 3.21 0.75 6.85
N PHE A 105 3.75 1.09 5.71
CA PHE A 105 5.17 0.98 5.42
C PHE A 105 5.59 2.14 4.53
N GLY A 106 6.75 2.69 4.82
CA GLY A 106 7.41 3.69 3.99
C GLY A 106 8.90 3.40 3.87
N ARG A 107 9.46 3.84 2.78
CA ARG A 107 10.90 3.85 2.54
C ARG A 107 11.31 5.15 1.88
N SER A 108 12.50 5.60 2.17
CA SER A 108 13.16 6.69 1.47
C SER A 108 14.51 6.18 0.96
N GLY A 109 14.78 6.40 -0.31
CA GLY A 109 16.09 6.19 -0.92
C GLY A 109 16.71 7.55 -1.20
N TYR A 110 17.96 7.72 -0.86
CA TYR A 110 18.74 8.93 -1.08
C TYR A 110 20.20 8.58 -1.35
N ASN A 111 20.94 9.48 -1.96
CA ASN A 111 22.34 9.24 -2.34
C ASN A 111 22.51 7.98 -3.20
N ILE A 112 21.54 7.69 -4.08
CA ILE A 112 21.62 6.56 -4.99
C ILE A 112 22.34 7.03 -6.25
N LEU A 113 23.66 6.90 -6.21
CA LEU A 113 24.53 7.25 -7.32
C LEU A 113 24.69 6.06 -8.25
N GLY A 114 24.73 6.34 -9.54
CA GLY A 114 24.96 5.35 -10.59
C GLY A 114 25.51 5.99 -11.85
N SER A 115 25.81 5.18 -12.84
CA SER A 115 26.16 5.61 -14.19
C SER A 115 25.65 4.60 -15.19
N PHE A 116 25.44 5.02 -16.42
CA PHE A 116 25.16 4.12 -17.51
C PHE A 116 25.99 4.46 -18.74
N GLU A 117 26.24 3.46 -19.54
CA GLU A 117 26.80 3.58 -20.87
C GLU A 117 25.99 2.69 -21.82
N ASN A 118 25.60 3.27 -22.95
CA ASN A 118 24.90 2.59 -24.04
C ASN A 118 25.63 2.82 -25.35
N LYS A 119 25.92 1.75 -26.10
CA LYS A 119 26.55 1.83 -27.41
C LYS A 119 25.70 1.09 -28.43
N GLN A 120 25.25 1.80 -29.42
CA GLN A 120 24.51 1.24 -30.55
C GLN A 120 25.36 1.32 -31.83
N VAL A 121 25.50 0.20 -32.53
CA VAL A 121 26.20 0.11 -33.79
C VAL A 121 25.21 -0.30 -34.88
N THR A 122 25.14 0.49 -35.91
CA THR A 122 24.24 0.25 -37.08
C THR A 122 25.04 0.15 -38.36
N ASN A 123 24.94 -0.97 -39.06
CA ASN A 123 25.50 -1.15 -40.37
C ASN A 123 24.50 -0.63 -41.41
N LEU A 124 24.93 0.36 -42.18
CA LEU A 124 24.12 0.98 -43.23
C LEU A 124 24.22 0.18 -44.56
N ALA A 125 23.18 0.28 -45.38
CA ALA A 125 23.11 -0.42 -46.65
C ALA A 125 24.24 -0.06 -47.63
N ASN A 126 24.87 1.09 -47.47
CA ASN A 126 26.03 1.55 -48.26
C ASN A 126 27.38 1.04 -47.73
N GLY A 127 27.37 0.14 -46.74
CA GLY A 127 28.58 -0.41 -46.12
C GLY A 127 29.20 0.48 -45.06
N SER A 128 28.64 1.65 -44.75
CA SER A 128 29.11 2.50 -43.67
C SER A 128 28.60 2.00 -42.31
N VAL A 129 29.38 2.26 -41.26
CA VAL A 129 29.03 1.91 -39.89
C VAL A 129 28.73 3.18 -39.09
N SER A 130 27.52 3.31 -38.60
CA SER A 130 27.10 4.36 -37.69
C SER A 130 27.18 3.87 -36.25
N THR A 131 27.83 4.62 -35.37
CA THR A 131 27.91 4.33 -33.92
C THR A 131 27.33 5.49 -33.16
N SER A 132 26.37 5.20 -32.28
CA SER A 132 25.87 6.14 -31.28
C SER A 132 26.25 5.64 -29.89
N GLN A 133 26.95 6.46 -29.13
CA GLN A 133 27.36 6.16 -27.77
C GLN A 133 26.77 7.21 -26.82
N GLN A 134 26.19 6.75 -25.73
CA GLN A 134 25.56 7.56 -24.71
C GLN A 134 26.11 7.16 -23.35
N SER A 135 26.45 8.12 -22.52
CA SER A 135 26.85 7.89 -21.13
C SER A 135 26.34 9.02 -20.25
N ALA A 136 26.03 8.71 -19.01
CA ALA A 136 25.70 9.72 -18.00
C ALA A 136 25.97 9.20 -16.59
N ASP A 137 26.24 10.13 -15.68
CA ASP A 137 26.17 9.88 -14.25
C ASP A 137 24.75 10.17 -13.77
N THR A 138 24.28 9.37 -12.82
CA THR A 138 22.92 9.49 -12.32
C THR A 138 22.91 9.62 -10.80
N GLU A 139 22.01 10.46 -10.31
CA GLU A 139 21.69 10.54 -8.89
C GLU A 139 20.17 10.41 -8.74
N ARG A 140 19.74 9.51 -7.87
CA ARG A 140 18.32 9.26 -7.64
C ARG A 140 17.97 9.39 -6.17
N SER A 141 16.89 10.08 -5.92
CA SER A 141 16.20 10.07 -4.65
C SER A 141 14.76 9.59 -4.82
N GLU A 142 14.23 8.87 -3.84
CA GLU A 142 12.85 8.43 -3.85
C GLU A 142 12.28 8.37 -2.44
N ILE A 143 11.00 8.67 -2.31
CA ILE A 143 10.21 8.38 -1.13
C ILE A 143 8.95 7.65 -1.56
N PHE A 144 8.69 6.55 -0.91
CA PHE A 144 7.48 5.75 -1.08
C PHE A 144 6.92 5.43 0.29
N GLY A 145 5.63 5.62 0.47
CA GLY A 145 4.96 5.25 1.71
C GLY A 145 3.47 5.05 1.49
N ARG A 146 2.92 4.13 2.26
CA ARG A 146 1.48 3.96 2.36
C ARG A 146 1.14 3.64 3.80
N TYR A 147 0.32 4.48 4.40
CA TYR A 147 -0.12 4.36 5.79
C TYR A 147 -1.63 4.41 5.86
N ASN A 148 -2.19 3.66 6.77
CA ASN A 148 -3.61 3.63 7.05
C ASN A 148 -3.88 3.83 8.55
N PHE A 149 -4.95 4.55 8.84
CA PHE A 149 -5.50 4.71 10.17
C PHE A 149 -6.98 4.37 10.13
N GLY A 150 -7.43 3.55 11.05
CA GLY A 150 -8.82 3.12 11.14
C GLY A 150 -9.40 3.32 12.54
N VAL A 151 -10.69 3.58 12.60
CA VAL A 151 -11.46 3.75 13.84
C VAL A 151 -12.76 2.97 13.72
N ASP A 152 -13.05 2.16 14.72
CA ASP A 152 -14.34 1.49 14.93
C ASP A 152 -15.03 2.09 16.14
N TYR A 153 -16.32 2.36 16.04
CA TYR A 153 -17.14 2.81 17.15
C TYR A 153 -18.46 2.06 17.20
N GLU A 154 -18.69 1.34 18.30
CA GLU A 154 -19.95 0.68 18.59
C GLU A 154 -20.88 1.63 19.36
N ILE A 155 -21.84 2.24 18.67
CA ILE A 155 -22.83 3.12 19.30
C ILE A 155 -23.65 2.27 20.28
N ASP A 156 -24.17 1.15 19.81
CA ASP A 156 -24.88 0.12 20.56
C ASP A 156 -24.74 -1.26 19.87
N ASP A 157 -25.40 -2.29 20.37
CA ASP A 157 -25.34 -3.68 19.86
C ASP A 157 -25.81 -3.84 18.42
N LYS A 158 -26.54 -2.86 17.88
CA LYS A 158 -27.13 -2.89 16.53
C LYS A 158 -26.57 -1.82 15.60
N ASN A 159 -25.87 -0.82 16.12
CA ASN A 159 -25.40 0.33 15.38
C ASN A 159 -23.90 0.52 15.58
N PHE A 160 -23.16 0.60 14.49
CA PHE A 160 -21.72 0.84 14.55
C PHE A 160 -21.23 1.67 13.37
N ILE A 161 -20.14 2.38 13.59
CA ILE A 161 -19.45 3.22 12.61
C ILE A 161 -18.02 2.71 12.47
N THR A 162 -17.56 2.63 11.22
CA THR A 162 -16.16 2.35 10.89
C THR A 162 -15.64 3.47 10.00
N GLY A 163 -14.54 4.08 10.38
CA GLY A 163 -13.86 5.10 9.59
C GLY A 163 -12.44 4.67 9.27
N ALA A 164 -11.96 5.00 8.07
CA ALA A 164 -10.56 4.79 7.72
C ALA A 164 -10.02 5.93 6.86
N VAL A 165 -8.75 6.23 7.06
CA VAL A 165 -7.97 7.15 6.23
C VAL A 165 -6.74 6.40 5.73
N ASN A 166 -6.55 6.39 4.42
CA ASN A 166 -5.35 5.88 3.78
C ASN A 166 -4.57 7.04 3.17
N PHE A 167 -3.30 7.09 3.46
CA PHE A 167 -2.38 8.08 2.91
C PHE A 167 -1.30 7.35 2.09
N GLY A 168 -1.10 7.81 0.86
CA GLY A 168 -0.06 7.31 -0.04
C GLY A 168 0.85 8.44 -0.52
N ILE A 169 2.15 8.20 -0.52
CA ILE A 169 3.17 9.09 -1.10
C ILE A 169 4.08 8.28 -2.00
N ARG A 170 4.36 8.81 -3.18
CA ARG A 170 5.36 8.27 -4.10
C ARG A 170 5.99 9.43 -4.86
N ASN A 171 7.15 9.85 -4.41
CA ASN A 171 7.91 10.91 -5.04
C ASN A 171 9.27 10.36 -5.45
N SER A 172 9.73 10.72 -6.63
CA SER A 172 11.06 10.38 -7.09
C SER A 172 11.65 11.53 -7.88
N GLU A 173 12.93 11.72 -7.69
CA GLU A 173 13.75 12.66 -8.43
C GLU A 173 14.93 11.90 -9.04
N ASN A 174 15.18 12.12 -10.31
CA ASN A 174 16.27 11.48 -11.05
C ASN A 174 17.05 12.53 -11.83
N TRP A 175 18.26 12.78 -11.37
CA TRP A 175 19.22 13.64 -12.04
C TRP A 175 20.12 12.80 -12.96
N GLN A 176 20.37 13.34 -14.17
CA GLN A 176 21.36 12.82 -15.11
C GLN A 176 22.35 13.93 -15.40
N TYR A 177 23.56 13.75 -14.92
CA TYR A 177 24.66 14.67 -15.12
C TYR A 177 25.54 14.19 -16.27
N ASN A 178 26.19 15.13 -16.97
CA ASN A 178 27.14 14.81 -18.02
C ASN A 178 26.58 13.84 -19.06
N PHE A 179 25.28 13.98 -19.42
CA PHE A 179 24.68 13.14 -20.42
C PHE A 179 25.34 13.40 -21.78
N LEU A 180 26.38 12.63 -22.08
CA LEU A 180 27.16 12.73 -23.28
C LEU A 180 26.56 11.83 -24.36
N THR A 181 26.23 12.41 -25.53
CA THR A 181 25.86 11.65 -26.74
C THR A 181 26.90 11.92 -27.80
N GLN A 182 27.51 10.84 -28.33
CA GLN A 182 28.49 10.90 -29.42
C GLN A 182 27.99 10.06 -30.58
N ASN A 183 27.94 10.66 -31.76
CA ASN A 183 27.59 9.98 -33.00
C ASN A 183 28.78 9.97 -33.92
N SER A 184 29.18 8.79 -34.40
CA SER A 184 30.31 8.58 -35.28
C SER A 184 29.86 7.83 -36.56
N LEU A 185 30.50 8.14 -37.69
CA LEU A 185 30.36 7.42 -38.94
C LEU A 185 31.72 6.90 -39.36
N ASN A 186 31.85 5.59 -39.58
CA ASN A 186 33.11 4.93 -39.87
C ASN A 186 34.24 5.31 -38.92
N ASN A 187 33.93 5.33 -37.58
CA ASN A 187 34.82 5.74 -36.51
C ASN A 187 35.24 7.23 -36.51
N VAL A 188 34.65 8.07 -37.36
CA VAL A 188 34.87 9.52 -37.34
C VAL A 188 33.71 10.17 -36.60
N LEU A 189 34.04 10.91 -35.53
CA LEU A 189 33.05 11.66 -34.73
C LEU A 189 32.36 12.69 -35.62
N ARG A 190 31.04 12.66 -35.69
CA ARG A 190 30.20 13.59 -36.47
C ARG A 190 29.46 14.60 -35.61
N ALA A 191 29.01 14.15 -34.45
CA ALA A 191 28.29 15.01 -33.54
C ALA A 191 28.56 14.61 -32.08
N GLN A 192 28.67 15.60 -31.22
CA GLN A 192 28.78 15.43 -29.79
C GLN A 192 27.87 16.44 -29.11
N GLN A 193 27.08 15.95 -28.14
CA GLN A 193 26.19 16.78 -27.34
C GLN A 193 26.34 16.39 -25.87
N ASN A 194 26.39 17.38 -25.01
CA ASN A 194 26.31 17.20 -23.57
C ASN A 194 25.07 17.91 -23.03
N ARG A 195 24.33 17.27 -22.14
CA ARG A 195 23.16 17.84 -21.49
C ARG A 195 23.05 17.39 -20.04
N GLU A 196 22.25 18.10 -19.29
CA GLU A 196 21.78 17.67 -17.97
C GLU A 196 20.26 17.50 -18.02
N SER A 197 19.74 16.60 -17.25
CA SER A 197 18.31 16.35 -17.17
C SER A 197 17.92 16.04 -15.72
N ASN A 198 16.85 16.67 -15.26
CA ASN A 198 16.20 16.32 -14.01
C ASN A 198 14.77 15.89 -14.32
N THR A 199 14.35 14.79 -13.74
CA THR A 199 12.98 14.27 -13.85
C THR A 199 12.39 14.13 -12.47
N LEU A 200 11.26 14.79 -12.26
CA LEU A 200 10.46 14.73 -11.03
C LEU A 200 9.16 13.98 -11.30
N ASP A 201 8.83 13.03 -10.46
CA ASP A 201 7.53 12.33 -10.45
C ASP A 201 6.99 12.32 -9.01
N ASN A 202 6.00 13.15 -8.76
CA ASN A 202 5.38 13.30 -7.45
C ASN A 202 3.92 12.83 -7.50
N SER A 203 3.57 11.93 -6.62
CA SER A 203 2.21 11.40 -6.50
C SER A 203 1.82 11.23 -5.04
N ASN A 204 0.77 11.92 -4.63
CA ASN A 204 0.23 11.87 -3.28
C ASN A 204 -1.24 11.48 -3.34
N SER A 205 -1.67 10.59 -2.47
CA SER A 205 -3.07 10.15 -2.39
C SER A 205 -3.59 10.19 -0.96
N VAL A 206 -4.84 10.57 -0.82
CA VAL A 206 -5.59 10.49 0.43
C VAL A 206 -6.95 9.88 0.13
N ASP A 207 -7.25 8.75 0.74
CA ASP A 207 -8.54 8.10 0.65
C ASP A 207 -9.17 8.07 2.05
N VAL A 208 -10.41 8.50 2.13
CA VAL A 208 -11.20 8.51 3.36
C VAL A 208 -12.44 7.68 3.14
N SER A 209 -12.71 6.76 4.05
CA SER A 209 -13.94 5.97 4.06
C SER A 209 -14.67 6.11 5.39
N LEU A 210 -15.98 6.18 5.33
CA LEU A 210 -16.87 6.16 6.48
C LEU A 210 -18.01 5.21 6.19
N ASN A 211 -18.20 4.23 7.04
CA ASN A 211 -19.28 3.25 6.94
C ASN A 211 -20.11 3.26 8.23
N TYR A 212 -21.40 3.42 8.09
CA TYR A 212 -22.38 3.21 9.15
C TYR A 212 -23.15 1.93 8.87
N THR A 213 -23.25 1.06 9.86
CA THR A 213 -24.02 -0.18 9.73
C THR A 213 -25.03 -0.31 10.86
N LYS A 214 -26.26 -0.65 10.48
CA LYS A 214 -27.36 -0.98 11.39
C LYS A 214 -27.83 -2.39 11.14
N THR A 215 -27.77 -3.24 12.17
CA THR A 215 -28.32 -4.59 12.15
C THR A 215 -29.72 -4.60 12.78
N PHE A 216 -30.58 -5.49 12.32
CA PHE A 216 -31.95 -5.63 12.82
C PHE A 216 -32.14 -6.97 13.52
N GLU A 217 -33.21 -7.14 14.31
CA GLU A 217 -33.54 -8.40 15.01
C GLU A 217 -33.73 -9.57 14.05
N LYS A 218 -34.31 -9.30 12.88
CA LYS A 218 -34.45 -10.33 11.86
C LYS A 218 -33.08 -10.72 11.32
N LYS A 219 -32.68 -11.97 11.51
CA LYS A 219 -31.38 -12.50 11.07
C LYS A 219 -31.14 -12.22 9.59
N GLY A 220 -30.00 -11.66 9.27
CA GLY A 220 -29.59 -11.28 7.91
C GLY A 220 -30.18 -9.94 7.40
N LYS A 221 -30.99 -9.21 8.19
CA LYS A 221 -31.44 -7.88 7.83
C LYS A 221 -30.47 -6.82 8.36
N GLU A 222 -29.91 -6.03 7.45
CA GLU A 222 -28.93 -4.99 7.73
C GLU A 222 -29.14 -3.80 6.80
N LEU A 223 -28.79 -2.61 7.27
CA LEU A 223 -28.66 -1.41 6.50
C LEU A 223 -27.22 -0.89 6.63
N SER A 224 -26.54 -0.71 5.53
CA SER A 224 -25.18 -0.14 5.49
C SER A 224 -25.18 1.10 4.61
N PHE A 225 -24.48 2.13 5.09
CA PHE A 225 -24.25 3.37 4.35
C PHE A 225 -22.76 3.64 4.31
N LEU A 226 -22.20 3.59 3.09
CA LEU A 226 -20.77 3.80 2.85
C LEU A 226 -20.54 5.11 2.11
N THR A 227 -19.67 5.96 2.64
CA THR A 227 -19.16 7.16 1.99
C THR A 227 -17.67 6.99 1.71
N LEU A 228 -17.27 7.29 0.49
CA LEU A 228 -15.87 7.25 0.05
C LEU A 228 -15.48 8.63 -0.50
N TYR A 229 -14.29 9.09 -0.10
CA TYR A 229 -13.65 10.26 -0.68
C TYR A 229 -12.23 9.86 -1.07
N SER A 230 -11.84 10.17 -2.29
CA SER A 230 -10.49 9.93 -2.80
C SER A 230 -9.95 11.19 -3.46
N ASN A 231 -8.73 11.55 -3.10
CA ASN A 231 -7.99 12.63 -3.75
C ASN A 231 -6.60 12.12 -4.16
N ASN A 232 -6.28 12.32 -5.43
CA ASN A 232 -5.02 11.89 -6.03
C ASN A 232 -4.40 13.09 -6.75
N LEU A 233 -3.24 13.52 -6.28
CA LEU A 233 -2.47 14.61 -6.88
C LEU A 233 -1.22 14.02 -7.51
N ARG A 234 -1.01 14.33 -8.79
CA ARG A 234 0.19 13.93 -9.53
C ARG A 234 0.78 15.11 -10.25
N ASP A 235 2.09 15.30 -10.08
CA ASP A 235 2.87 16.32 -10.75
C ASP A 235 4.13 15.66 -11.35
N ASN A 236 4.35 15.88 -12.64
CA ASN A 236 5.49 15.36 -13.39
C ASN A 236 6.14 16.51 -14.14
N SER A 237 7.44 16.68 -13.99
CA SER A 237 8.25 17.67 -14.69
C SER A 237 9.61 17.12 -15.13
#